data_53948c66cc6cf0f770ef90144c31c5d4
#
_entry.id   53948c66cc6cf0f770ef90144c31c5d4
#
_cell.length_a   1.000
_cell.length_b   1.000
_cell.length_c   1.000
_cell.angle_alpha   90.00
_cell.angle_beta   90.00
_cell.angle_gamma   90.00
#
_symmetry.space_group_name_H-M   'P 1'
#
loop_
_entity.id
_entity.type
_entity.pdbx_description
1 polymer ?
#
loop_
_entity_poly.entity_id
_entity_poly.type
_entity_poly.pdbx_seq_one_letter_code
_entity_poly.pdbx_strand_id
1 'polypeptide(L)'
;DGIKRATDMLLAGRKALVIGYGDVGKGSAQSLRQEGMIVRITEIDPICAMQACMDGYEVVSPFEDGINTGNIDCINSRLLEDTDLIVTTTGNFNVCDKNMLASLKKGSVVCNIGHFDTEIDTKHMKDQWYWEEVKPQVHKVYRDALPEGPFNAESNDYLILLSEGRLINLGNATGHPSRIMDGSFANQVLAQMYLFDQA
;
A
#
# COMPACT_ATOMS: atom_id res chain seq x y z
N ASP A 1 -5.01 -10.50 -5.17
CA ASP A 1 -6.04 -11.38 -4.58
C ASP A 1 -6.71 -10.70 -3.38
N GLY A 2 -5.96 -10.28 -2.35
CA GLY A 2 -6.52 -9.62 -1.15
C GLY A 2 -7.38 -8.39 -1.47
N ILE A 3 -6.94 -7.53 -2.38
CA ILE A 3 -7.69 -6.34 -2.79
C ILE A 3 -9.04 -6.73 -3.39
N LYS A 4 -9.08 -7.69 -4.31
CA LYS A 4 -10.34 -8.14 -4.94
C LYS A 4 -11.29 -8.76 -3.94
N ARG A 5 -10.80 -9.61 -3.03
CA ARG A 5 -11.60 -10.21 -1.95
C ARG A 5 -12.17 -9.18 -0.99
N ALA A 6 -11.38 -8.17 -0.64
CA ALA A 6 -11.78 -7.13 0.29
C ALA A 6 -12.83 -6.17 -0.29
N THR A 7 -12.65 -5.76 -1.55
CA THR A 7 -13.38 -4.61 -2.12
C THR A 7 -14.40 -4.96 -3.19
N ASP A 8 -14.34 -6.17 -3.77
CA ASP A 8 -15.10 -6.58 -4.97
C ASP A 8 -14.89 -5.61 -6.17
N MET A 9 -13.78 -4.88 -6.17
CA MET A 9 -13.49 -3.82 -7.13
C MET A 9 -12.98 -4.42 -8.45
N LEU A 10 -13.50 -3.91 -9.58
CA LEU A 10 -12.88 -4.14 -10.88
C LEU A 10 -11.55 -3.36 -10.93
N LEU A 11 -10.43 -4.06 -11.06
CA LEU A 11 -9.09 -3.46 -11.09
C LEU A 11 -8.73 -2.91 -12.47
N ALA A 12 -9.20 -3.54 -13.54
CA ALA A 12 -8.86 -3.15 -14.90
C ALA A 12 -9.22 -1.69 -15.20
N GLY A 13 -8.25 -0.95 -15.75
CA GLY A 13 -8.38 0.46 -16.09
C GLY A 13 -8.21 1.43 -14.93
N ARG A 14 -8.10 0.95 -13.69
CA ARG A 14 -7.83 1.80 -12.52
C ARG A 14 -6.34 2.09 -12.37
N LYS A 15 -6.00 3.16 -11.66
CA LYS A 15 -4.65 3.67 -11.47
C LYS A 15 -4.13 3.28 -10.08
N ALA A 16 -3.00 2.59 -10.06
CA ALA A 16 -2.31 2.21 -8.84
C ALA A 16 -0.98 2.97 -8.69
N LEU A 17 -0.68 3.40 -7.49
CA LEU A 17 0.63 3.89 -7.07
C LEU A 17 1.24 2.85 -6.13
N VAL A 18 2.33 2.22 -6.57
CA VAL A 18 3.12 1.31 -5.74
C VAL A 18 4.29 2.08 -5.17
N ILE A 19 4.39 2.11 -3.84
CA ILE A 19 5.46 2.79 -3.11
C ILE A 19 6.54 1.76 -2.79
N GLY A 20 7.67 1.87 -3.47
CA GLY A 20 8.79 0.95 -3.43
C GLY A 20 8.87 0.03 -4.65
N TYR A 21 10.10 -0.23 -5.14
CA TYR A 21 10.36 -1.13 -6.27
C TYR A 21 11.49 -2.13 -5.96
N GLY A 22 11.60 -2.55 -4.69
CA GLY A 22 12.33 -3.75 -4.29
C GLY A 22 11.60 -5.03 -4.73
N ASP A 23 12.00 -6.19 -4.25
CA ASP A 23 11.43 -7.48 -4.68
C ASP A 23 9.90 -7.56 -4.46
N VAL A 24 9.42 -7.06 -3.32
CA VAL A 24 7.98 -7.01 -3.02
C VAL A 24 7.25 -6.04 -3.95
N GLY A 25 7.84 -4.86 -4.19
CA GLY A 25 7.29 -3.85 -5.10
C GLY A 25 7.20 -4.35 -6.53
N LYS A 26 8.24 -5.01 -7.05
CA LYS A 26 8.28 -5.62 -8.39
C LYS A 26 7.14 -6.64 -8.57
N GLY A 27 7.02 -7.56 -7.61
CA GLY A 27 5.96 -8.58 -7.67
C GLY A 27 4.55 -7.97 -7.58
N SER A 28 4.37 -6.97 -6.72
CA SER A 28 3.09 -6.27 -6.57
C SER A 28 2.71 -5.50 -7.84
N ALA A 29 3.64 -4.72 -8.39
CA ALA A 29 3.45 -3.95 -9.62
C ALA A 29 3.11 -4.87 -10.82
N GLN A 30 3.85 -5.96 -10.97
CA GLN A 30 3.61 -6.95 -12.03
C GLN A 30 2.21 -7.57 -11.90
N SER A 31 1.81 -7.99 -10.69
CA SER A 31 0.50 -8.58 -10.45
C SER A 31 -0.63 -7.59 -10.76
N LEU A 32 -0.50 -6.33 -10.33
CA LEU A 32 -1.50 -5.30 -10.61
C LEU A 32 -1.61 -4.98 -12.12
N ARG A 33 -0.47 -4.94 -12.82
CA ARG A 33 -0.46 -4.75 -14.28
C ARG A 33 -1.12 -5.92 -15.01
N GLN A 34 -0.92 -7.16 -14.55
CA GLN A 34 -1.57 -8.34 -15.11
C GLN A 34 -3.09 -8.33 -14.92
N GLU A 35 -3.59 -7.69 -13.86
CA GLU A 35 -5.01 -7.45 -13.63
C GLU A 35 -5.57 -6.27 -14.45
N GLY A 36 -4.75 -5.67 -15.30
CA GLY A 36 -5.14 -4.57 -16.19
C GLY A 36 -5.10 -3.18 -15.56
N MET A 37 -4.46 -3.01 -14.42
CA MET A 37 -4.27 -1.68 -13.81
C MET A 37 -3.21 -0.86 -14.54
N ILE A 38 -3.36 0.45 -14.50
CA ILE A 38 -2.33 1.42 -14.89
C ILE A 38 -1.46 1.66 -13.65
N VAL A 39 -0.26 1.09 -13.65
CA VAL A 39 0.62 1.08 -12.48
C VAL A 39 1.70 2.14 -12.63
N ARG A 40 1.82 3.00 -11.61
CA ARG A 40 2.90 3.96 -11.40
C ARG A 40 3.72 3.54 -10.19
N ILE A 41 4.98 3.87 -10.21
CA ILE A 41 5.95 3.53 -9.15
C ILE A 41 6.49 4.81 -8.54
N THR A 42 6.63 4.84 -7.23
CA THR A 42 7.50 5.81 -6.55
C THR A 42 8.62 5.06 -5.84
N GLU A 43 9.85 5.50 -6.04
CA GLU A 43 11.04 4.84 -5.51
C GLU A 43 12.15 5.88 -5.25
N ILE A 44 12.84 5.74 -4.12
CA ILE A 44 13.93 6.64 -3.73
C ILE A 44 15.31 6.14 -4.18
N ASP A 45 15.47 4.81 -4.34
CA ASP A 45 16.71 4.24 -4.86
C ASP A 45 16.76 4.43 -6.38
N PRO A 46 17.77 5.16 -6.89
CA PRO A 46 17.84 5.45 -8.34
C PRO A 46 18.05 4.20 -9.19
N ILE A 47 18.64 3.14 -8.65
CA ILE A 47 18.84 1.87 -9.36
C ILE A 47 17.50 1.16 -9.49
N CYS A 48 16.73 1.04 -8.41
CA CYS A 48 15.40 0.45 -8.43
C CYS A 48 14.43 1.27 -9.29
N ALA A 49 14.51 2.60 -9.21
CA ALA A 49 13.73 3.50 -10.07
C ALA A 49 14.04 3.31 -11.56
N MET A 50 15.33 3.19 -11.91
CA MET A 50 15.75 2.88 -13.29
C MET A 50 15.24 1.52 -13.75
N GLN A 51 15.30 0.49 -12.89
CA GLN A 51 14.74 -0.82 -13.21
C GLN A 51 13.23 -0.75 -13.48
N ALA A 52 12.49 0.02 -12.68
CA ALA A 52 11.07 0.24 -12.91
C ALA A 52 10.78 0.86 -14.29
N CYS A 53 11.58 1.86 -14.68
CA CYS A 53 11.51 2.45 -16.04
C CYS A 53 11.81 1.42 -17.12
N MET A 54 12.84 0.58 -16.95
CA MET A 54 13.20 -0.47 -17.91
C MET A 54 12.11 -1.54 -18.03
N ASP A 55 11.38 -1.82 -16.95
CA ASP A 55 10.24 -2.74 -16.92
C ASP A 55 8.95 -2.10 -17.49
N GLY A 56 9.03 -0.84 -17.95
CA GLY A 56 7.96 -0.11 -18.61
C GLY A 56 6.92 0.48 -17.65
N TYR A 57 7.32 0.84 -16.44
CA TYR A 57 6.49 1.61 -15.53
C TYR A 57 6.83 3.10 -15.58
N GLU A 58 5.81 3.93 -15.35
CA GLU A 58 6.01 5.35 -15.09
C GLU A 58 6.49 5.52 -13.65
N VAL A 59 7.68 6.11 -13.47
CA VAL A 59 8.22 6.46 -12.15
C VAL A 59 7.86 7.90 -11.86
N VAL A 60 7.19 8.12 -10.73
CA VAL A 60 6.61 9.41 -10.33
C VAL A 60 6.96 9.72 -8.88
N SER A 61 6.92 11.00 -8.52
CA SER A 61 7.01 11.42 -7.13
C SER A 61 5.63 11.86 -6.62
N PRO A 62 5.22 11.40 -5.41
CA PRO A 62 4.04 11.94 -4.74
C PRO A 62 4.26 13.36 -4.19
N PHE A 63 5.46 13.89 -4.34
CA PHE A 63 5.85 15.23 -3.88
C PHE A 63 6.26 16.08 -5.07
N GLU A 64 5.85 17.36 -5.05
CA GLU A 64 6.35 18.36 -5.97
C GLU A 64 7.88 18.48 -5.79
N ASP A 65 8.58 18.67 -6.89
CA ASP A 65 10.05 18.70 -6.91
C ASP A 65 10.75 17.45 -6.32
N GLY A 66 10.01 16.37 -6.06
CA GLY A 66 10.53 15.11 -5.52
C GLY A 66 10.93 15.15 -4.04
N ILE A 67 10.57 16.21 -3.31
CA ILE A 67 11.02 16.44 -1.93
C ILE A 67 9.83 16.46 -0.97
N ASN A 68 9.86 15.60 0.05
CA ASN A 68 8.92 15.67 1.17
C ASN A 68 9.39 16.72 2.18
N THR A 69 8.72 17.85 2.23
CA THR A 69 9.00 18.92 3.22
C THR A 69 8.19 18.75 4.51
N GLY A 70 7.31 17.75 4.58
CA GLY A 70 6.36 17.56 5.69
C GLY A 70 5.13 18.48 5.64
N ASN A 71 5.05 19.39 4.68
CA ASN A 71 3.90 20.28 4.48
C ASN A 71 2.98 19.72 3.40
N ILE A 72 1.68 20.05 3.51
CA ILE A 72 0.68 19.68 2.50
C ILE A 72 0.99 20.31 1.13
N ASP A 73 1.60 21.47 1.11
CA ASP A 73 1.93 22.23 -0.12
C ASP A 73 2.98 21.52 -1.01
N CYS A 74 3.76 20.56 -0.44
CA CYS A 74 4.72 19.80 -1.23
C CYS A 74 4.09 18.58 -1.93
N ILE A 75 2.82 18.32 -1.70
CA ILE A 75 2.13 17.14 -2.25
C ILE A 75 1.79 17.36 -3.73
N ASN A 76 2.11 16.38 -4.56
CA ASN A 76 1.63 16.29 -5.93
C ASN A 76 0.14 15.88 -5.94
N SER A 77 -0.72 16.83 -5.62
CA SER A 77 -2.16 16.60 -5.51
C SER A 77 -2.76 16.02 -6.79
N ARG A 78 -2.28 16.47 -7.95
CA ARG A 78 -2.76 15.98 -9.24
C ARG A 78 -2.52 14.45 -9.42
N LEU A 79 -1.39 13.95 -8.94
CA LEU A 79 -1.08 12.52 -8.95
C LEU A 79 -2.00 11.75 -7.99
N LEU A 80 -2.15 12.24 -6.76
CA LEU A 80 -2.90 11.55 -5.71
C LEU A 80 -4.41 11.56 -5.95
N GLU A 81 -4.97 12.67 -6.44
CA GLU A 81 -6.38 12.77 -6.85
C GLU A 81 -6.71 11.87 -8.04
N ASP A 82 -5.72 11.45 -8.83
CA ASP A 82 -5.85 10.54 -9.96
C ASP A 82 -5.60 9.07 -9.58
N THR A 83 -5.22 8.77 -8.31
CA THR A 83 -4.85 7.45 -7.84
C THR A 83 -6.04 6.72 -7.19
N ASP A 84 -6.36 5.51 -7.68
CA ASP A 84 -7.43 4.65 -7.15
C ASP A 84 -6.95 3.73 -6.03
N LEU A 85 -5.68 3.35 -6.07
CA LEU A 85 -5.08 2.37 -5.17
C LEU A 85 -3.66 2.78 -4.80
N ILE A 86 -3.34 2.77 -3.50
CA ILE A 86 -1.96 2.81 -2.99
C ILE A 86 -1.59 1.45 -2.41
N VAL A 87 -0.39 0.98 -2.76
CA VAL A 87 0.22 -0.23 -2.19
C VAL A 87 1.62 0.13 -1.68
N THR A 88 1.85 0.05 -0.36
CA THR A 88 3.17 0.26 0.24
C THR A 88 3.92 -1.06 0.33
N THR A 89 5.23 -1.05 0.00
CA THR A 89 6.05 -2.27 -0.18
C THR A 89 7.49 -2.11 0.31
N THR A 90 7.77 -1.08 1.12
CA THR A 90 9.16 -0.65 1.39
C THR A 90 9.77 -1.27 2.63
N GLY A 91 8.97 -1.71 3.60
CA GLY A 91 9.45 -2.08 4.92
C GLY A 91 9.99 -0.89 5.73
N ASN A 92 9.72 0.35 5.30
CA ASN A 92 10.17 1.56 5.95
C ASN A 92 9.03 2.22 6.76
N PHE A 93 9.33 3.34 7.41
CA PHE A 93 8.37 4.04 8.27
C PHE A 93 7.71 5.20 7.52
N ASN A 94 6.37 5.31 7.65
CA ASN A 94 5.56 6.47 7.25
C ASN A 94 5.79 6.92 5.80
N VAL A 95 5.91 5.95 4.88
CA VAL A 95 6.11 6.24 3.45
C VAL A 95 4.84 6.72 2.74
N CYS A 96 3.68 6.43 3.34
CA CYS A 96 2.39 7.01 2.97
C CYS A 96 1.90 7.84 4.17
N ASP A 97 2.32 9.09 4.20
CA ASP A 97 2.09 10.00 5.32
C ASP A 97 0.67 10.61 5.31
N LYS A 98 0.36 11.33 6.39
CA LYS A 98 -0.94 11.99 6.58
C LYS A 98 -1.31 12.95 5.44
N ASN A 99 -0.33 13.64 4.85
CA ASN A 99 -0.57 14.61 3.78
C ASN A 99 -0.93 13.90 2.48
N MET A 100 -0.24 12.80 2.16
CA MET A 100 -0.60 11.94 1.03
C MET A 100 -2.01 11.37 1.21
N LEU A 101 -2.31 10.82 2.41
CA LEU A 101 -3.63 10.26 2.73
C LEU A 101 -4.75 11.30 2.61
N ALA A 102 -4.50 12.53 3.08
CA ALA A 102 -5.46 13.64 2.97
C ALA A 102 -5.72 14.07 1.52
N SER A 103 -4.72 13.92 0.64
CA SER A 103 -4.80 14.36 -0.78
C SER A 103 -5.33 13.30 -1.74
N LEU A 104 -5.54 12.05 -1.28
CA LEU A 104 -6.13 11.01 -2.11
C LEU A 104 -7.58 11.34 -2.47
N LYS A 105 -8.02 10.93 -3.65
CA LYS A 105 -9.44 11.06 -3.99
C LYS A 105 -10.31 10.17 -3.09
N LYS A 106 -11.55 10.58 -2.93
CA LYS A 106 -12.57 9.80 -2.23
C LYS A 106 -12.69 8.39 -2.79
N GLY A 107 -12.78 7.41 -1.89
CA GLY A 107 -12.94 6.01 -2.25
C GLY A 107 -11.64 5.33 -2.70
N SER A 108 -10.49 6.00 -2.65
CA SER A 108 -9.21 5.36 -2.91
C SER A 108 -8.94 4.26 -1.89
N VAL A 109 -8.37 3.15 -2.37
CA VAL A 109 -7.99 2.02 -1.54
C VAL A 109 -6.53 2.17 -1.12
N VAL A 110 -6.27 1.95 0.17
CA VAL A 110 -4.92 2.00 0.74
C VAL A 110 -4.62 0.67 1.39
N CYS A 111 -3.49 0.06 1.05
CA CYS A 111 -3.07 -1.21 1.63
C CYS A 111 -1.55 -1.33 1.68
N ASN A 112 -1.09 -2.23 2.56
CA ASN A 112 0.31 -2.52 2.80
C ASN A 112 0.60 -3.99 2.51
N ILE A 113 1.74 -4.26 1.89
CA ILE A 113 2.31 -5.59 1.72
C ILE A 113 3.74 -5.65 2.27
N GLY A 114 4.29 -4.55 2.75
CA GLY A 114 5.54 -4.52 3.49
C GLY A 114 5.39 -5.18 4.87
N HIS A 115 6.51 -5.56 5.46
CA HIS A 115 6.50 -6.38 6.69
C HIS A 115 5.90 -5.66 7.90
N PHE A 116 6.10 -4.35 8.00
CA PHE A 116 5.65 -3.56 9.15
C PHE A 116 4.37 -2.77 8.84
N ASP A 117 3.50 -2.64 9.83
CA ASP A 117 2.26 -1.86 9.78
C ASP A 117 2.48 -0.34 9.92
N THR A 118 3.75 0.08 9.97
CA THR A 118 4.18 1.47 10.14
C THR A 118 4.43 2.22 8.83
N GLU A 119 4.22 1.58 7.68
CA GLU A 119 4.40 2.22 6.37
C GLU A 119 3.33 3.26 6.06
N ILE A 120 2.11 3.02 6.54
CA ILE A 120 0.96 3.94 6.41
C ILE A 120 0.75 4.65 7.75
N ASP A 121 0.52 5.95 7.74
CA ASP A 121 0.24 6.73 8.97
C ASP A 121 -1.16 6.42 9.53
N THR A 122 -1.35 5.16 9.92
CA THR A 122 -2.60 4.69 10.54
C THR A 122 -2.86 5.31 11.90
N LYS A 123 -1.80 5.76 12.60
CA LYS A 123 -1.94 6.47 13.87
C LYS A 123 -2.68 7.78 13.66
N HIS A 124 -2.24 8.61 12.71
CA HIS A 124 -2.94 9.84 12.36
C HIS A 124 -4.41 9.57 11.97
N MET A 125 -4.65 8.54 11.16
CA MET A 125 -6.00 8.16 10.76
C MET A 125 -6.88 7.81 11.96
N LYS A 126 -6.36 7.06 12.96
CA LYS A 126 -7.10 6.70 14.20
C LYS A 126 -7.34 7.91 15.09
N ASP A 127 -6.39 8.81 15.18
CA ASP A 127 -6.47 9.98 16.07
C ASP A 127 -7.37 11.09 15.51
N GLN A 128 -7.55 11.19 14.20
CA GLN A 128 -8.21 12.33 13.55
C GLN A 128 -9.46 11.99 12.75
N TRP A 129 -9.65 10.74 12.34
CA TRP A 129 -10.67 10.33 11.38
C TRP A 129 -11.57 9.23 11.92
N TYR A 130 -12.84 9.24 11.55
CA TYR A 130 -13.80 8.21 11.96
C TYR A 130 -13.60 6.92 11.15
N TRP A 131 -13.61 5.77 11.84
CA TRP A 131 -13.45 4.45 11.23
C TRP A 131 -14.73 3.64 11.31
N GLU A 132 -15.15 3.09 10.19
CA GLU A 132 -16.26 2.15 10.08
C GLU A 132 -15.77 0.83 9.49
N GLU A 133 -15.86 -0.26 10.23
CA GLU A 133 -15.59 -1.59 9.68
C GLU A 133 -16.79 -2.05 8.85
N VAL A 134 -16.61 -2.15 7.52
CA VAL A 134 -17.66 -2.55 6.58
C VAL A 134 -17.66 -4.04 6.24
N LYS A 135 -16.49 -4.68 6.37
CA LYS A 135 -16.25 -6.13 6.30
C LYS A 135 -15.07 -6.43 7.22
N PRO A 136 -14.86 -7.69 7.67
CA PRO A 136 -13.67 -8.05 8.44
C PRO A 136 -12.39 -7.56 7.76
N GLN A 137 -11.59 -6.79 8.49
CA GLN A 137 -10.34 -6.19 8.00
C GLN A 137 -10.48 -5.19 6.82
N VAL A 138 -11.67 -4.63 6.62
CA VAL A 138 -11.95 -3.59 5.61
C VAL A 138 -12.65 -2.43 6.27
N HIS A 139 -11.98 -1.28 6.30
CA HIS A 139 -12.49 -0.08 6.96
C HIS A 139 -12.70 1.04 5.96
N LYS A 140 -13.85 1.71 6.08
CA LYS A 140 -13.99 3.07 5.55
C LYS A 140 -13.48 4.04 6.60
N VAL A 141 -12.58 4.91 6.20
CA VAL A 141 -11.98 5.92 7.08
C VAL A 141 -12.41 7.28 6.57
N TYR A 142 -13.30 7.94 7.31
CA TYR A 142 -13.94 9.20 6.91
C TYR A 142 -13.11 10.39 7.38
N ARG A 143 -12.61 11.17 6.44
CA ARG A 143 -11.75 12.34 6.68
C ARG A 143 -12.50 13.57 7.18
N ASP A 144 -13.79 13.62 6.94
CA ASP A 144 -14.72 14.66 7.32
C ASP A 144 -15.52 14.36 8.62
N ALA A 145 -15.14 13.30 9.34
CA ALA A 145 -15.75 12.90 10.61
C ALA A 145 -14.70 12.63 11.68
N LEU A 146 -14.96 13.10 12.92
CA LEU A 146 -14.07 12.91 14.06
C LEU A 146 -14.26 11.51 14.69
N PRO A 147 -13.21 10.91 15.28
CA PRO A 147 -13.24 9.55 15.84
C PRO A 147 -14.31 9.34 16.92
N GLU A 148 -14.52 10.33 17.78
CA GLU A 148 -15.45 10.27 18.92
C GLU A 148 -16.73 11.11 18.69
N GLY A 149 -16.89 11.68 17.50
CA GLY A 149 -18.06 12.48 17.17
C GLY A 149 -19.27 11.63 16.76
N PRO A 150 -20.48 12.18 16.79
CA PRO A 150 -21.61 11.53 16.15
C PRO A 150 -21.31 11.37 14.66
N PHE A 151 -21.36 10.11 14.21
CA PHE A 151 -21.20 9.85 12.78
C PHE A 151 -22.35 10.52 12.01
N ASN A 152 -21.98 11.44 11.13
CA ASN A 152 -22.94 12.03 10.23
C ASN A 152 -23.13 11.12 9.02
N ALA A 153 -24.32 10.56 8.83
CA ALA A 153 -24.64 9.71 7.67
C ALA A 153 -24.46 10.44 6.32
N GLU A 154 -24.33 11.77 6.34
CA GLU A 154 -24.01 12.59 5.17
C GLU A 154 -22.52 12.66 4.88
N SER A 155 -21.67 12.20 5.83
CA SER A 155 -20.20 12.12 5.63
C SER A 155 -19.91 11.24 4.42
N ASN A 156 -19.14 11.77 3.50
CA ASN A 156 -18.98 11.16 2.19
C ASN A 156 -17.54 11.18 1.68
N ASP A 157 -16.61 11.80 2.42
CA ASP A 157 -15.19 11.84 2.09
C ASP A 157 -14.43 10.77 2.85
N TYR A 158 -14.26 9.60 2.22
CA TYR A 158 -13.61 8.45 2.86
C TYR A 158 -12.54 7.81 1.99
N LEU A 159 -11.61 7.13 2.65
CA LEU A 159 -10.69 6.15 2.08
C LEU A 159 -11.12 4.75 2.47
N ILE A 160 -10.67 3.75 1.72
CA ILE A 160 -10.84 2.33 2.07
C ILE A 160 -9.47 1.81 2.52
N LEU A 161 -9.33 1.53 3.82
CA LEU A 161 -8.11 0.97 4.39
C LEU A 161 -8.28 -0.54 4.56
N LEU A 162 -7.32 -1.32 4.06
CA LEU A 162 -7.32 -2.77 4.16
C LEU A 162 -6.37 -3.26 5.25
N SER A 163 -6.79 -4.30 5.97
CA SER A 163 -6.02 -4.96 7.06
C SER A 163 -5.50 -3.99 8.12
N GLU A 164 -6.13 -2.82 8.31
CA GLU A 164 -5.68 -1.77 9.21
C GLU A 164 -4.21 -1.32 8.98
N GLY A 165 -3.74 -1.37 7.73
CA GLY A 165 -2.35 -1.06 7.38
C GLY A 165 -1.36 -2.21 7.59
N ARG A 166 -1.82 -3.38 8.10
CA ARG A 166 -1.01 -4.61 8.19
C ARG A 166 -0.93 -5.31 6.84
N LEU A 167 -0.16 -6.40 6.77
CA LEU A 167 0.02 -7.23 5.58
C LEU A 167 -1.33 -7.69 4.99
N ILE A 168 -1.69 -7.15 3.82
CA ILE A 168 -2.95 -7.45 3.14
C ILE A 168 -3.07 -8.92 2.71
N ASN A 169 -1.96 -9.56 2.34
CA ASN A 169 -1.94 -10.96 1.92
C ASN A 169 -2.33 -11.92 3.04
N LEU A 170 -2.20 -11.52 4.31
CA LEU A 170 -2.61 -12.29 5.48
C LEU A 170 -3.95 -11.82 6.04
N GLY A 171 -4.20 -10.51 6.07
CA GLY A 171 -5.44 -9.98 6.65
C GLY A 171 -6.67 -10.15 5.74
N ASN A 172 -6.51 -9.98 4.43
CA ASN A 172 -7.61 -10.06 3.46
C ASN A 172 -7.49 -11.21 2.47
N ALA A 173 -6.44 -12.05 2.58
CA ALA A 173 -6.24 -13.24 1.76
C ALA A 173 -5.65 -14.39 2.60
N THR A 174 -5.18 -15.44 1.94
CA THR A 174 -4.67 -16.65 2.59
C THR A 174 -3.15 -16.76 2.62
N GLY A 175 -2.43 -15.72 2.19
CA GLY A 175 -0.99 -15.76 2.00
C GLY A 175 -0.57 -16.70 0.86
N HIS A 176 0.70 -17.13 0.87
CA HIS A 176 1.20 -18.08 -0.11
C HIS A 176 0.71 -19.50 0.20
N PRO A 177 0.41 -20.32 -0.83
CA PRO A 177 0.12 -21.74 -0.65
C PRO A 177 1.26 -22.46 0.05
N SER A 178 0.92 -23.46 0.89
CA SER A 178 1.88 -24.25 1.65
C SER A 178 2.97 -24.88 0.76
N ARG A 179 2.62 -25.29 -0.46
CA ARG A 179 3.57 -25.84 -1.43
C ARG A 179 4.69 -24.86 -1.80
N ILE A 180 4.41 -23.55 -1.88
CA ILE A 180 5.42 -22.51 -2.13
C ILE A 180 6.26 -22.29 -0.88
N MET A 181 5.60 -22.22 0.29
CA MET A 181 6.27 -22.01 1.57
C MET A 181 7.17 -23.17 1.97
N ASP A 182 6.84 -24.39 1.56
CA ASP A 182 7.67 -25.59 1.80
C ASP A 182 9.10 -25.41 1.23
N GLY A 183 9.23 -24.91 0.01
CA GLY A 183 10.54 -24.61 -0.58
C GLY A 183 11.31 -23.53 0.21
N SER A 184 10.63 -22.51 0.70
CA SER A 184 11.24 -21.45 1.52
C SER A 184 11.71 -21.99 2.88
N PHE A 185 10.89 -22.79 3.55
CA PHE A 185 11.24 -23.40 4.82
C PHE A 185 12.38 -24.43 4.69
N ALA A 186 12.37 -25.24 3.63
CA ALA A 186 13.47 -26.18 3.34
C ALA A 186 14.80 -25.43 3.17
N ASN A 187 14.82 -24.32 2.42
CA ASN A 187 16.01 -23.49 2.26
C ASN A 187 16.49 -22.88 3.58
N GLN A 188 15.57 -22.42 4.44
CA GLN A 188 15.93 -21.88 5.75
C GLN A 188 16.57 -22.96 6.64
N VAL A 189 16.00 -24.16 6.68
CA VAL A 189 16.56 -25.28 7.46
C VAL A 189 17.94 -25.69 6.94
N LEU A 190 18.08 -25.85 5.61
CA LEU A 190 19.36 -26.20 5.00
C LEU A 190 20.44 -25.14 5.26
N ALA A 191 20.09 -23.86 5.21
CA ALA A 191 21.00 -22.78 5.52
C ALA A 191 21.48 -22.83 6.99
N GLN A 192 20.56 -23.11 7.92
CA GLN A 192 20.90 -23.26 9.34
C GLN A 192 21.83 -24.47 9.58
N MET A 193 21.53 -25.62 8.95
CA MET A 193 22.40 -26.80 9.02
C MET A 193 23.77 -26.50 8.46
N TYR A 194 23.87 -25.87 7.30
CA TYR A 194 25.14 -25.49 6.70
C TYR A 194 25.96 -24.56 7.61
N LEU A 195 25.35 -23.53 8.19
CA LEU A 195 26.02 -22.61 9.10
C LEU A 195 26.52 -23.32 10.38
N PHE A 196 25.74 -24.27 10.90
CA PHE A 196 26.12 -25.04 12.07
C PHE A 196 27.32 -25.95 11.78
N ASP A 197 27.36 -26.59 10.62
CA ASP A 197 28.46 -27.47 10.22
C ASP A 197 29.76 -26.70 9.93
N GLN A 198 29.70 -25.39 9.69
CA GLN A 198 30.88 -24.54 9.43
C GLN A 198 31.37 -23.80 10.70
N ALA A 199 30.67 -23.88 11.83
CA ALA A 199 31.01 -23.21 13.09
C ALA A 199 31.94 -24.08 13.94
#